data_df2e9795a1ec1552595caae484187848
#
_entry.id   df2e9795a1ec1552595caae484187848
#
_cell.length_a   1.000
_cell.length_b   1.000
_cell.length_c   1.000
_cell.angle_alpha   90.00
_cell.angle_beta   90.00
_cell.angle_gamma   90.00
#
_symmetry.space_group_name_H-M   'P 1'
#
loop_
_entity.id
_entity.type
_entity.pdbx_description
1 polymer ?
#
loop_
_entity_poly.entity_id
_entity_poly.type
_entity_poly.pdbx_seq_one_letter_code
_entity_poly.pdbx_strand_id
1 'polypeptide(L)'
;MDIKDKNFQNTLANANPNISITLNIKDVSKNPISKEKVISKDEKSDLESLIKLYNQKKFDDLLEKSNAFVLKYPNNTDGLNANALAYKTQKEFKKALKIFDKIININPKLDFVYQNMANIFFDLGNMTSAIEYQKKALELNPKNIRSMNGLGLALSNSGDDIAAIGYYKRALEINSNDSETNYNIATSYRKTKNYKEASLHYSRSDNKKSKSFQLECMYLAGDVVLEDFYSLLETLGRDEKLFPIAASVSAHAAVRYSMPNPYPFCKEPFGFIKKFNLYDHKDFNDNLINRFLEDVDNSNITQRGQSLLKNGLQTSGNLFLLEHESVKQMVEIIESKLAEYRSFYENRNDGLVKSWPKRYRLFGWLIQIKSGGSLSSHMHNEGWLSSSIYLKRPNKKKEHDGDIAFCLDGGNFPEIHQLQSEKEIIDISKGDMVSFPSSLFHSTVPFSSDEDRVTLAFDVIPS
;
A
#
# COMPACT_ATOMS: atom_id res chain seq x y z
N MET A 1 -13.60 25.81 13.24
CA MET A 1 -12.95 25.46 11.98
C MET A 1 -13.88 24.48 11.27
N ASP A 2 -14.59 24.95 10.25
CA ASP A 2 -15.64 24.16 9.58
C ASP A 2 -14.99 23.14 8.65
N ILE A 3 -15.05 21.85 9.04
CA ILE A 3 -14.59 20.74 8.22
C ILE A 3 -15.77 20.31 7.34
N LYS A 4 -16.12 21.11 6.36
CA LYS A 4 -16.97 20.75 5.21
C LYS A 4 -16.05 20.44 4.01
N ASP A 5 -15.12 19.51 4.15
CA ASP A 5 -14.28 19.13 3.01
C ASP A 5 -14.71 17.76 2.49
N LYS A 6 -15.31 17.76 1.29
CA LYS A 6 -15.71 16.55 0.56
C LYS A 6 -14.54 15.64 0.18
N ASN A 7 -13.30 16.10 0.36
CA ASN A 7 -12.07 15.29 0.15
C ASN A 7 -11.85 14.21 1.23
N PHE A 8 -12.67 14.21 2.29
CA PHE A 8 -12.50 13.34 3.45
C PHE A 8 -12.65 11.84 3.14
N GLN A 9 -13.56 11.47 2.24
CA GLN A 9 -13.82 10.04 1.95
C GLN A 9 -12.79 9.42 1.01
N ASN A 10 -12.17 10.19 0.12
CA ASN A 10 -11.20 9.69 -0.85
C ASN A 10 -9.80 9.44 -0.28
N THR A 11 -9.47 10.04 0.87
CA THR A 11 -8.18 9.83 1.53
C THR A 11 -8.11 8.48 2.27
N LEU A 12 -9.27 7.90 2.61
CA LEU A 12 -9.36 6.63 3.34
C LEU A 12 -8.94 5.40 2.54
N ALA A 13 -8.97 5.47 1.21
CA ALA A 13 -8.60 4.35 0.33
C ALA A 13 -7.09 4.08 0.26
N ASN A 14 -6.25 5.04 0.70
CA ASN A 14 -4.79 4.94 0.70
C ASN A 14 -4.18 4.69 2.09
N ALA A 15 -5.00 4.41 3.10
CA ALA A 15 -4.49 4.00 4.41
C ALA A 15 -3.71 2.69 4.26
N ASN A 16 -2.42 2.74 4.56
CA ASN A 16 -1.53 1.59 4.53
C ASN A 16 -2.10 0.49 5.48
N PRO A 17 -2.52 -0.69 4.99
CA PRO A 17 -3.13 -1.72 5.84
C PRO A 17 -2.15 -2.37 6.83
N ASN A 18 -0.89 -1.95 6.83
CA ASN A 18 0.19 -2.56 7.61
C ASN A 18 0.54 -1.83 8.92
N ILE A 19 -0.24 -0.84 9.36
CA ILE A 19 -0.05 -0.31 10.72
C ILE A 19 -0.71 -1.30 11.68
N SER A 20 0.03 -2.31 12.10
CA SER A 20 -0.36 -3.15 13.22
C SER A 20 -0.21 -2.32 14.51
N ILE A 21 -1.28 -1.67 14.91
CA ILE A 21 -1.34 -0.98 16.20
C ILE A 21 -1.51 -2.05 17.27
N THR A 22 -0.39 -2.57 17.74
CA THR A 22 -0.38 -3.43 18.92
C THR A 22 -0.36 -2.51 20.15
N LEU A 23 -1.51 -2.26 20.73
CA LEU A 23 -1.61 -1.60 22.02
C LEU A 23 -1.12 -2.57 23.10
N ASN A 24 0.06 -2.29 23.62
CA ASN A 24 0.50 -2.87 24.88
C ASN A 24 -0.07 -2.02 26.02
N ILE A 25 -1.27 -2.34 26.49
CA ILE A 25 -1.88 -1.70 27.68
C ILE A 25 -1.08 -2.03 28.96
N LYS A 26 -0.07 -2.90 28.88
CA LYS A 26 0.88 -3.15 29.98
C LYS A 26 1.69 -1.92 30.40
N ASP A 27 1.80 -0.89 29.56
CA ASP A 27 2.51 0.34 29.92
C ASP A 27 1.68 1.33 30.75
N VAL A 28 0.36 1.13 30.88
CA VAL A 28 -0.50 1.95 31.73
C VAL A 28 -0.15 1.79 33.22
N SER A 29 0.49 0.67 33.61
CA SER A 29 0.83 0.39 35.02
C SER A 29 2.20 0.94 35.48
N LYS A 30 2.99 1.58 34.59
CA LYS A 30 4.38 1.99 34.90
C LYS A 30 4.64 3.49 34.93
N ASN A 31 3.64 4.35 34.68
CA ASN A 31 3.84 5.78 34.90
C ASN A 31 3.60 6.15 36.37
N PRO A 32 4.58 6.78 37.05
CA PRO A 32 4.39 7.27 38.41
C PRO A 32 3.43 8.45 38.38
N ILE A 33 2.17 8.18 38.65
CA ILE A 33 1.08 9.17 38.64
C ILE A 33 1.02 9.82 40.04
N SER A 34 0.94 11.15 40.01
CA SER A 34 0.40 11.98 41.06
C SER A 34 -0.75 11.32 41.82
N LYS A 35 -0.66 11.22 43.12
CA LYS A 35 -1.68 10.82 44.12
C LYS A 35 -2.70 9.82 43.62
N GLU A 36 -2.50 8.55 43.97
CA GLU A 36 -3.40 7.43 43.72
C GLU A 36 -4.86 7.80 43.98
N LYS A 37 -5.63 7.99 42.91
CA LYS A 37 -7.07 7.90 42.99
C LYS A 37 -7.37 6.41 43.17
N VAL A 38 -7.85 6.02 44.33
CA VAL A 38 -8.24 4.63 44.63
C VAL A 38 -9.37 4.26 43.66
N ILE A 39 -9.01 3.49 42.64
CA ILE A 39 -9.97 2.94 41.65
C ILE A 39 -10.75 1.84 42.37
N SER A 40 -12.07 1.87 42.28
CA SER A 40 -12.91 0.82 42.88
C SER A 40 -12.62 -0.54 42.25
N LYS A 41 -12.88 -1.64 42.98
CA LYS A 41 -12.70 -3.00 42.46
C LYS A 41 -13.52 -3.24 41.18
N ASP A 42 -14.73 -2.67 41.12
CA ASP A 42 -15.61 -2.78 39.98
C ASP A 42 -15.09 -1.99 38.77
N GLU A 43 -14.58 -0.76 38.99
CA GLU A 43 -13.98 0.06 37.93
C GLU A 43 -12.76 -0.63 37.30
N LYS A 44 -11.93 -1.27 38.13
CA LYS A 44 -10.76 -2.03 37.65
C LYS A 44 -11.20 -3.25 36.82
N SER A 45 -12.18 -4.01 37.30
CA SER A 45 -12.71 -5.18 36.60
C SER A 45 -13.34 -4.81 35.26
N ASP A 46 -14.13 -3.72 35.24
CA ASP A 46 -14.77 -3.21 34.01
C ASP A 46 -13.68 -2.79 33.00
N LEU A 47 -12.61 -2.11 33.45
CA LEU A 47 -11.47 -1.69 32.60
C LEU A 47 -10.72 -2.88 32.03
N GLU A 48 -10.41 -3.90 32.84
CA GLU A 48 -9.76 -5.14 32.39
C GLU A 48 -10.58 -5.85 31.30
N SER A 49 -11.92 -5.79 31.38
CA SER A 49 -12.79 -6.30 30.35
C SER A 49 -12.65 -5.55 29.02
N LEU A 50 -12.54 -4.21 29.03
CA LEU A 50 -12.30 -3.41 27.82
C LEU A 50 -10.95 -3.76 27.19
N ILE A 51 -9.90 -3.88 28.00
CA ILE A 51 -8.56 -4.29 27.57
C ILE A 51 -8.61 -5.64 26.86
N LYS A 52 -9.31 -6.61 27.45
CA LYS A 52 -9.46 -7.95 26.86
C LYS A 52 -10.17 -7.90 25.50
N LEU A 53 -11.24 -7.14 25.37
CA LEU A 53 -11.98 -6.98 24.11
C LEU A 53 -11.10 -6.35 23.03
N TYR A 54 -10.36 -5.30 23.38
CA TYR A 54 -9.42 -4.67 22.47
C TYR A 54 -8.37 -5.66 21.95
N ASN A 55 -7.73 -6.42 22.88
CA ASN A 55 -6.70 -7.41 22.52
C ASN A 55 -7.27 -8.57 21.69
N GLN A 56 -8.55 -8.91 21.86
CA GLN A 56 -9.27 -9.90 21.06
C GLN A 56 -9.78 -9.34 19.73
N LYS A 57 -9.56 -8.05 19.43
CA LYS A 57 -10.07 -7.35 18.24
C LYS A 57 -11.60 -7.39 18.10
N LYS A 58 -12.33 -7.50 19.22
CA LYS A 58 -13.80 -7.45 19.27
C LYS A 58 -14.26 -5.99 19.40
N PHE A 59 -14.14 -5.25 18.30
CA PHE A 59 -14.27 -3.80 18.33
C PHE A 59 -15.72 -3.33 18.52
N ASP A 60 -16.72 -4.08 18.06
CA ASP A 60 -18.14 -3.75 18.27
C ASP A 60 -18.52 -3.92 19.73
N ASP A 61 -18.15 -5.04 20.35
CA ASP A 61 -18.35 -5.29 21.78
C ASP A 61 -17.58 -4.26 22.63
N LEU A 62 -16.36 -3.87 22.17
CA LEU A 62 -15.55 -2.84 22.82
C LEU A 62 -16.27 -1.49 22.80
N LEU A 63 -16.85 -1.09 21.66
CA LEU A 63 -17.56 0.18 21.54
C LEU A 63 -18.78 0.22 22.47
N GLU A 64 -19.60 -0.84 22.49
CA GLU A 64 -20.77 -0.94 23.38
C GLU A 64 -20.37 -0.82 24.85
N LYS A 65 -19.41 -1.67 25.29
CA LYS A 65 -18.99 -1.69 26.69
C LYS A 65 -18.23 -0.45 27.13
N SER A 66 -17.41 0.13 26.26
CA SER A 66 -16.71 1.37 26.58
C SER A 66 -17.65 2.57 26.67
N ASN A 67 -18.73 2.61 25.87
CA ASN A 67 -19.76 3.63 26.02
C ASN A 67 -20.43 3.53 27.41
N ALA A 68 -20.79 2.32 27.86
CA ALA A 68 -21.34 2.12 29.21
C ALA A 68 -20.32 2.49 30.31
N PHE A 69 -19.06 2.13 30.10
CA PHE A 69 -17.97 2.43 31.05
C PHE A 69 -17.80 3.95 31.24
N VAL A 70 -17.75 4.73 30.16
CA VAL A 70 -17.51 6.18 30.27
C VAL A 70 -18.72 6.95 30.80
N LEU A 71 -19.91 6.37 30.75
CA LEU A 71 -21.09 6.90 31.45
C LEU A 71 -20.97 6.69 32.97
N LYS A 72 -20.48 5.54 33.40
CA LYS A 72 -20.30 5.18 34.81
C LYS A 72 -19.07 5.86 35.42
N TYR A 73 -17.99 5.99 34.65
CA TYR A 73 -16.70 6.55 35.07
C TYR A 73 -16.21 7.65 34.13
N PRO A 74 -16.88 8.83 34.11
CA PRO A 74 -16.71 9.83 33.06
C PRO A 74 -15.34 10.53 33.03
N ASN A 75 -14.51 10.38 34.08
CA ASN A 75 -13.18 10.98 34.21
C ASN A 75 -12.06 9.93 34.25
N ASN A 76 -12.37 8.66 33.99
CA ASN A 76 -11.34 7.63 33.86
C ASN A 76 -10.69 7.74 32.47
N THR A 77 -9.42 8.19 32.44
CA THR A 77 -8.69 8.43 31.19
C THR A 77 -8.41 7.17 30.39
N ASP A 78 -8.25 6.01 31.04
CA ASP A 78 -8.01 4.73 30.36
C ASP A 78 -9.29 4.21 29.70
N GLY A 79 -10.42 4.31 30.39
CA GLY A 79 -11.72 3.98 29.81
C GLY A 79 -12.11 4.92 28.66
N LEU A 80 -11.85 6.24 28.81
CA LEU A 80 -12.02 7.20 27.71
C LEU A 80 -11.11 6.86 26.52
N ASN A 81 -9.86 6.47 26.78
CA ASN A 81 -8.95 6.05 25.72
C ASN A 81 -9.45 4.80 24.98
N ALA A 82 -9.90 3.78 25.71
CA ALA A 82 -10.51 2.57 25.11
C ALA A 82 -11.73 2.93 24.23
N ASN A 83 -12.57 3.85 24.70
CA ASN A 83 -13.73 4.33 23.94
C ASN A 83 -13.33 5.11 22.67
N ALA A 84 -12.34 6.02 22.76
CA ALA A 84 -11.82 6.74 21.61
C ALA A 84 -11.22 5.80 20.57
N LEU A 85 -10.49 4.77 21.01
CA LEU A 85 -9.90 3.75 20.13
C LEU A 85 -10.99 2.88 19.47
N ALA A 86 -12.07 2.55 20.18
CA ALA A 86 -13.21 1.85 19.59
C ALA A 86 -13.85 2.70 18.47
N TYR A 87 -14.08 4.00 18.69
CA TYR A 87 -14.56 4.89 17.64
C TYR A 87 -13.56 5.02 16.47
N LYS A 88 -12.25 5.05 16.75
CA LYS A 88 -11.21 5.05 15.69
C LYS A 88 -11.32 3.82 14.79
N THR A 89 -11.52 2.62 15.35
CA THR A 89 -11.65 1.38 14.56
C THR A 89 -12.89 1.38 13.68
N GLN A 90 -13.95 2.06 14.10
CA GLN A 90 -15.16 2.29 13.30
C GLN A 90 -15.03 3.47 12.32
N LYS A 91 -13.83 4.05 12.20
CA LYS A 91 -13.55 5.24 11.37
C LYS A 91 -14.34 6.50 11.77
N GLU A 92 -14.90 6.51 12.96
CA GLU A 92 -15.62 7.65 13.55
C GLU A 92 -14.63 8.65 14.16
N PHE A 93 -13.68 9.12 13.33
CA PHE A 93 -12.54 9.91 13.78
C PHE A 93 -12.91 11.18 14.54
N LYS A 94 -14.01 11.86 14.16
CA LYS A 94 -14.46 13.07 14.86
C LYS A 94 -14.85 12.78 16.31
N LYS A 95 -15.53 11.65 16.55
CA LYS A 95 -15.92 11.24 17.90
C LYS A 95 -14.69 10.86 18.72
N ALA A 96 -13.75 10.11 18.13
CA ALA A 96 -12.50 9.75 18.78
C ALA A 96 -11.68 10.98 19.20
N LEU A 97 -11.49 11.96 18.31
CA LEU A 97 -10.76 13.21 18.59
C LEU A 97 -11.42 14.00 19.72
N LYS A 98 -12.76 14.12 19.73
CA LYS A 98 -13.48 14.80 20.82
C LYS A 98 -13.24 14.14 22.18
N ILE A 99 -13.14 12.82 22.22
CA ILE A 99 -12.85 12.10 23.47
C ILE A 99 -11.39 12.32 23.88
N PHE A 100 -10.44 12.31 22.94
CA PHE A 100 -9.05 12.64 23.24
C PHE A 100 -8.88 14.07 23.75
N ASP A 101 -9.59 15.05 23.21
CA ASP A 101 -9.62 16.42 23.76
C ASP A 101 -10.12 16.43 25.21
N LYS A 102 -11.15 15.63 25.53
CA LYS A 102 -11.63 15.47 26.90
C LYS A 102 -10.55 14.88 27.81
N ILE A 103 -9.78 13.90 27.35
CA ILE A 103 -8.67 13.32 28.13
C ILE A 103 -7.57 14.37 28.37
N ILE A 104 -7.21 15.17 27.35
CA ILE A 104 -6.22 16.25 27.50
C ILE A 104 -6.67 17.29 28.52
N ASN A 105 -7.98 17.62 28.55
CA ASN A 105 -8.50 18.55 29.57
C ASN A 105 -8.45 17.97 31.00
N ILE A 106 -8.51 16.64 31.15
CA ILE A 106 -8.37 15.97 32.46
C ILE A 106 -6.87 15.87 32.83
N ASN A 107 -6.04 15.46 31.92
CA ASN A 107 -4.60 15.32 32.12
C ASN A 107 -3.81 15.58 30.84
N PRO A 108 -3.24 16.79 30.65
CA PRO A 108 -2.50 17.15 29.44
C PRO A 108 -1.12 16.52 29.33
N LYS A 109 -0.65 15.75 30.34
CA LYS A 109 0.69 15.15 30.36
C LYS A 109 0.71 13.69 29.86
N LEU A 110 -0.37 13.19 29.31
CA LEU A 110 -0.48 11.82 28.81
C LEU A 110 0.00 11.77 27.34
N ASP A 111 1.26 11.38 27.12
CA ASP A 111 1.90 11.31 25.81
C ASP A 111 1.15 10.42 24.81
N PHE A 112 0.59 9.31 25.26
CA PHE A 112 -0.16 8.38 24.42
C PHE A 112 -1.41 9.00 23.77
N VAL A 113 -2.00 10.03 24.40
CA VAL A 113 -3.18 10.70 23.84
C VAL A 113 -2.80 11.46 22.58
N TYR A 114 -1.70 12.24 22.64
CA TYR A 114 -1.17 12.96 21.50
C TYR A 114 -0.73 11.99 20.39
N GLN A 115 -0.09 10.87 20.74
CA GLN A 115 0.27 9.82 19.81
C GLN A 115 -0.97 9.25 19.10
N ASN A 116 -2.06 8.96 19.83
CA ASN A 116 -3.29 8.42 19.24
C ASN A 116 -3.99 9.44 18.32
N MET A 117 -4.01 10.72 18.71
CA MET A 117 -4.50 11.80 17.84
C MET A 117 -3.67 11.93 16.56
N ALA A 118 -2.34 11.86 16.68
CA ALA A 118 -1.43 11.88 15.53
C ALA A 118 -1.72 10.73 14.56
N ASN A 119 -1.98 9.53 15.07
CA ASN A 119 -2.35 8.37 14.25
C ASN A 119 -3.69 8.60 13.52
N ILE A 120 -4.66 9.27 14.15
CA ILE A 120 -5.92 9.64 13.46
C ILE A 120 -5.63 10.64 12.34
N PHE A 121 -4.82 11.67 12.58
CA PHE A 121 -4.48 12.64 11.53
C PHE A 121 -3.68 12.01 10.39
N PHE A 122 -2.82 11.03 10.71
CA PHE A 122 -2.14 10.23 9.71
C PHE A 122 -3.14 9.42 8.85
N ASP A 123 -4.08 8.73 9.48
CA ASP A 123 -5.14 7.97 8.80
C ASP A 123 -6.03 8.88 7.92
N LEU A 124 -6.18 10.15 8.31
CA LEU A 124 -6.88 11.19 7.56
C LEU A 124 -6.03 11.83 6.44
N GLY A 125 -4.76 11.43 6.27
CA GLY A 125 -3.85 12.03 5.30
C GLY A 125 -3.34 13.44 5.69
N ASN A 126 -3.66 13.92 6.90
CA ASN A 126 -3.17 15.21 7.40
C ASN A 126 -1.79 15.05 8.07
N MET A 127 -0.75 14.96 7.24
CA MET A 127 0.61 14.74 7.72
C MET A 127 1.12 15.88 8.60
N THR A 128 0.72 17.11 8.33
CA THR A 128 1.11 18.29 9.14
C THR A 128 0.67 18.14 10.60
N SER A 129 -0.62 17.86 10.81
CA SER A 129 -1.13 17.61 12.17
C SER A 129 -0.57 16.34 12.79
N ALA A 130 -0.38 15.26 12.01
CA ALA A 130 0.25 14.05 12.50
C ALA A 130 1.65 14.32 13.05
N ILE A 131 2.48 15.07 12.32
CA ILE A 131 3.83 15.48 12.75
C ILE A 131 3.77 16.32 14.04
N GLU A 132 2.86 17.31 14.10
CA GLU A 132 2.71 18.18 15.26
C GLU A 132 2.38 17.39 16.53
N TYR A 133 1.37 16.52 16.45
CA TYR A 133 0.92 15.74 17.60
C TYR A 133 1.94 14.68 18.02
N GLN A 134 2.70 14.05 17.09
CA GLN A 134 3.81 13.15 17.46
C GLN A 134 4.94 13.90 18.16
N LYS A 135 5.26 15.14 17.75
CA LYS A 135 6.25 15.99 18.44
C LYS A 135 5.80 16.28 19.86
N LYS A 136 4.53 16.65 20.08
CA LYS A 136 3.97 16.85 21.42
C LYS A 136 4.09 15.60 22.30
N ALA A 137 3.82 14.42 21.73
CA ALA A 137 4.00 13.15 22.46
C ALA A 137 5.47 12.95 22.86
N LEU A 138 6.44 13.27 22.00
CA LEU A 138 7.88 13.15 22.27
C LEU A 138 8.41 14.22 23.24
N GLU A 139 7.81 15.40 23.30
CA GLU A 139 8.11 16.42 24.33
C GLU A 139 7.76 15.90 25.73
N LEU A 140 6.65 15.17 25.86
CA LEU A 140 6.21 14.57 27.10
C LEU A 140 6.98 13.29 27.45
N ASN A 141 7.31 12.48 26.45
CA ASN A 141 8.05 11.22 26.62
C ASN A 141 9.11 11.07 25.51
N PRO A 142 10.32 11.62 25.70
CA PRO A 142 11.39 11.58 24.71
C PRO A 142 11.89 10.19 24.33
N LYS A 143 11.53 9.14 25.10
CA LYS A 143 11.91 7.73 24.85
C LYS A 143 10.78 6.90 24.26
N ASN A 144 9.67 7.51 23.84
CA ASN A 144 8.55 6.79 23.23
C ASN A 144 8.91 6.34 21.82
N ILE A 145 9.34 5.07 21.66
CA ILE A 145 9.69 4.45 20.37
C ILE A 145 8.53 4.56 19.36
N ARG A 146 7.28 4.35 19.80
CA ARG A 146 6.11 4.42 18.92
C ARG A 146 5.90 5.82 18.36
N SER A 147 6.08 6.85 19.19
CA SER A 147 5.99 8.24 18.72
C SER A 147 7.15 8.59 17.79
N MET A 148 8.36 8.07 18.01
CA MET A 148 9.47 8.23 17.06
C MET A 148 9.15 7.55 15.73
N ASN A 149 8.62 6.34 15.75
CA ASN A 149 8.18 5.63 14.53
C ASN A 149 7.06 6.37 13.82
N GLY A 150 6.03 6.80 14.53
CA GLY A 150 4.90 7.54 13.95
C GLY A 150 5.34 8.87 13.33
N LEU A 151 6.27 9.60 13.99
CA LEU A 151 6.83 10.82 13.45
C LEU A 151 7.67 10.56 12.20
N GLY A 152 8.54 9.55 12.24
CA GLY A 152 9.33 9.13 11.08
C GLY A 152 8.43 8.75 9.90
N LEU A 153 7.35 7.99 10.15
CA LEU A 153 6.41 7.58 9.12
C LEU A 153 5.68 8.79 8.51
N ALA A 154 5.22 9.74 9.33
CA ALA A 154 4.56 10.96 8.84
C ALA A 154 5.53 11.84 8.02
N LEU A 155 6.79 11.97 8.44
CA LEU A 155 7.83 12.68 7.70
C LEU A 155 8.13 12.00 6.35
N SER A 156 8.32 10.68 6.35
CA SER A 156 8.57 9.92 5.10
C SER A 156 7.39 10.04 4.11
N ASN A 157 6.15 10.04 4.61
CA ASN A 157 4.97 10.26 3.75
C ASN A 157 4.84 11.71 3.27
N SER A 158 5.48 12.65 3.95
CA SER A 158 5.60 14.05 3.48
C SER A 158 6.79 14.25 2.53
N GLY A 159 7.58 13.20 2.24
CA GLY A 159 8.75 13.24 1.37
C GLY A 159 10.07 13.56 2.09
N ASP A 160 10.07 13.76 3.41
CA ASP A 160 11.29 14.01 4.19
C ASP A 160 11.85 12.70 4.80
N ASP A 161 12.34 11.83 3.93
CA ASP A 161 12.93 10.57 4.34
C ASP A 161 14.24 10.75 5.15
N ILE A 162 14.95 11.86 4.98
CA ILE A 162 16.18 12.14 5.74
C ILE A 162 15.84 12.42 7.21
N ALA A 163 14.88 13.27 7.48
CA ALA A 163 14.42 13.51 8.86
C ALA A 163 13.80 12.24 9.47
N ALA A 164 13.03 11.46 8.69
CA ALA A 164 12.45 10.20 9.13
C ALA A 164 13.53 9.22 9.62
N ILE A 165 14.62 9.02 8.85
CA ILE A 165 15.77 8.19 9.23
C ILE A 165 16.36 8.62 10.56
N GLY A 166 16.44 9.93 10.83
CA GLY A 166 16.94 10.45 12.10
C GLY A 166 16.11 9.99 13.31
N TYR A 167 14.78 10.01 13.19
CA TYR A 167 13.89 9.54 14.26
C TYR A 167 13.91 8.02 14.42
N TYR A 168 13.96 7.27 13.33
CA TYR A 168 14.09 5.81 13.39
C TYR A 168 15.44 5.37 14.05
N LYS A 169 16.55 6.05 13.74
CA LYS A 169 17.83 5.80 14.42
C LYS A 169 17.72 5.97 15.94
N ARG A 170 17.11 7.07 16.39
CA ARG A 170 16.88 7.29 17.82
C ARG A 170 16.00 6.21 18.45
N ALA A 171 14.99 5.71 17.74
CA ALA A 171 14.18 4.58 18.20
C ALA A 171 15.01 3.30 18.33
N LEU A 172 15.91 3.02 17.35
CA LEU A 172 16.78 1.85 17.37
C LEU A 172 17.92 1.95 18.39
N GLU A 173 18.33 3.14 18.83
CA GLU A 173 19.23 3.33 19.97
C GLU A 173 18.60 2.81 21.28
N ILE A 174 17.27 2.85 21.40
CA ILE A 174 16.54 2.35 22.57
C ILE A 174 16.27 0.84 22.45
N ASN A 175 15.86 0.38 21.25
CA ASN A 175 15.63 -1.03 20.95
C ASN A 175 16.11 -1.36 19.54
N SER A 176 17.32 -1.86 19.42
CA SER A 176 17.96 -2.18 18.13
C SER A 176 17.25 -3.28 17.33
N ASN A 177 16.46 -4.13 18.01
CA ASN A 177 15.75 -5.26 17.41
C ASN A 177 14.27 -4.97 17.19
N ASP A 178 13.82 -3.71 17.29
CA ASP A 178 12.44 -3.37 16.96
C ASP A 178 12.17 -3.60 15.48
N SER A 179 11.39 -4.64 15.19
CA SER A 179 11.13 -5.11 13.81
C SER A 179 10.44 -4.06 12.96
N GLU A 180 9.49 -3.33 13.53
CA GLU A 180 8.74 -2.26 12.81
C GLU A 180 9.67 -1.09 12.48
N THR A 181 10.48 -0.64 13.43
CA THR A 181 11.46 0.43 13.19
C THR A 181 12.49 0.03 12.14
N ASN A 182 12.98 -1.23 12.19
CA ASN A 182 13.91 -1.73 11.19
C ASN A 182 13.27 -1.75 9.79
N TYR A 183 11.99 -2.14 9.65
CA TYR A 183 11.28 -2.08 8.38
C TYR A 183 11.13 -0.63 7.86
N ASN A 184 10.72 0.29 8.73
CA ASN A 184 10.46 1.68 8.37
C ASN A 184 11.73 2.43 7.96
N ILE A 185 12.83 2.27 8.72
CA ILE A 185 14.11 2.89 8.35
C ILE A 185 14.67 2.31 7.04
N ALA A 186 14.55 0.98 6.83
CA ALA A 186 14.94 0.34 5.59
C ALA A 186 14.17 0.90 4.39
N THR A 187 12.87 1.14 4.56
CA THR A 187 12.03 1.74 3.51
C THR A 187 12.48 3.16 3.16
N SER A 188 12.82 3.98 4.16
CA SER A 188 13.35 5.33 3.92
C SER A 188 14.76 5.30 3.30
N TYR A 189 15.64 4.38 3.72
CA TYR A 189 16.92 4.18 3.07
C TYR A 189 16.78 3.73 1.61
N ARG A 190 15.84 2.83 1.31
CA ARG A 190 15.54 2.38 -0.06
C ARG A 190 15.06 3.54 -0.93
N LYS A 191 14.17 4.42 -0.43
CA LYS A 191 13.70 5.61 -1.12
C LYS A 191 14.84 6.62 -1.40
N THR A 192 15.78 6.76 -0.48
CA THR A 192 16.97 7.61 -0.62
C THR A 192 18.13 6.92 -1.34
N LYS A 193 17.92 5.73 -1.91
CA LYS A 193 18.89 4.92 -2.66
C LYS A 193 20.11 4.46 -1.85
N ASN A 194 20.00 4.47 -0.51
CA ASN A 194 21.03 3.90 0.37
C ASN A 194 20.77 2.39 0.55
N TYR A 195 20.99 1.64 -0.53
CA TYR A 195 20.54 0.25 -0.63
C TYR A 195 21.25 -0.72 0.33
N LYS A 196 22.54 -0.48 0.67
CA LYS A 196 23.28 -1.31 1.63
C LYS A 196 22.63 -1.24 3.02
N GLU A 197 22.40 -0.04 3.51
CA GLU A 197 21.74 0.20 4.80
C GLU A 197 20.31 -0.32 4.78
N ALA A 198 19.59 -0.12 3.67
CA ALA A 198 18.25 -0.65 3.52
C ALA A 198 18.24 -2.19 3.63
N SER A 199 19.11 -2.89 2.93
CA SER A 199 19.25 -4.35 2.98
C SER A 199 19.55 -4.84 4.40
N LEU A 200 20.49 -4.19 5.10
CA LEU A 200 20.86 -4.53 6.48
C LEU A 200 19.67 -4.40 7.43
N HIS A 201 18.89 -3.33 7.33
CA HIS A 201 17.74 -3.13 8.20
C HIS A 201 16.55 -4.03 7.83
N TYR A 202 16.31 -4.29 6.53
CA TYR A 202 15.31 -5.29 6.13
C TYR A 202 15.63 -6.68 6.69
N SER A 203 16.89 -7.10 6.75
CA SER A 203 17.29 -8.40 7.32
C SER A 203 16.97 -8.56 8.81
N ARG A 204 16.79 -7.44 9.53
CA ARG A 204 16.47 -7.40 10.97
C ARG A 204 14.97 -7.28 11.24
N SER A 205 14.16 -7.27 10.21
CA SER A 205 12.71 -7.12 10.33
C SER A 205 11.97 -8.43 10.07
N ASP A 206 10.97 -8.74 10.92
CA ASP A 206 10.07 -9.89 10.77
C ASP A 206 8.90 -9.62 9.81
N ASN A 207 8.83 -8.43 9.21
CA ASN A 207 7.78 -8.13 8.25
C ASN A 207 7.89 -9.08 7.05
N LYS A 208 6.75 -9.68 6.68
CA LYS A 208 6.68 -10.71 5.61
C LYS A 208 7.27 -10.26 4.27
N LYS A 209 7.30 -8.94 3.99
CA LYS A 209 7.85 -8.38 2.75
C LYS A 209 9.35 -8.04 2.86
N SER A 210 9.91 -8.02 4.08
CA SER A 210 11.28 -7.55 4.31
C SER A 210 12.30 -8.31 3.48
N LYS A 211 12.22 -9.63 3.44
CA LYS A 211 13.17 -10.45 2.68
C LYS A 211 13.17 -10.15 1.18
N SER A 212 11.98 -9.87 0.60
CA SER A 212 11.89 -9.53 -0.83
C SER A 212 12.45 -8.14 -1.14
N PHE A 213 12.26 -7.17 -0.25
CA PHE A 213 12.88 -5.85 -0.35
C PHE A 213 14.37 -5.89 -0.01
N GLN A 214 14.79 -6.77 0.90
CA GLN A 214 16.20 -7.04 1.16
C GLN A 214 16.91 -7.50 -0.10
N LEU A 215 16.32 -8.48 -0.80
CA LEU A 215 16.84 -9.02 -2.06
C LEU A 215 16.98 -7.92 -3.12
N GLU A 216 15.94 -7.09 -3.30
CA GLU A 216 15.98 -5.95 -4.22
C GLU A 216 17.11 -4.99 -3.85
N CYS A 217 17.22 -4.62 -2.57
CA CYS A 217 18.27 -3.71 -2.11
C CYS A 217 19.68 -4.30 -2.24
N MET A 218 19.88 -5.60 -1.98
CA MET A 218 21.13 -6.28 -2.28
C MET A 218 21.49 -6.14 -3.75
N TYR A 219 20.53 -6.40 -4.63
CA TYR A 219 20.72 -6.31 -6.07
C TYR A 219 21.06 -4.89 -6.54
N LEU A 220 20.37 -3.88 -6.02
CA LEU A 220 20.54 -2.47 -6.36
C LEU A 220 21.83 -1.84 -5.77
N ALA A 221 22.37 -2.41 -4.70
CA ALA A 221 23.63 -1.95 -4.10
C ALA A 221 24.84 -2.14 -5.01
N GLY A 222 24.75 -3.07 -5.97
CA GLY A 222 25.76 -3.24 -7.03
C GLY A 222 26.94 -4.14 -6.68
N ASP A 223 27.25 -4.36 -5.42
CA ASP A 223 28.32 -5.22 -4.90
C ASP A 223 27.75 -6.54 -4.32
N VAL A 224 26.97 -7.21 -5.12
CA VAL A 224 26.28 -8.43 -4.73
C VAL A 224 27.25 -9.60 -4.57
N VAL A 225 27.25 -10.22 -3.39
CA VAL A 225 27.77 -11.58 -3.22
C VAL A 225 26.73 -12.54 -3.80
N LEU A 226 27.04 -13.15 -4.95
CA LEU A 226 26.08 -13.97 -5.69
C LEU A 226 25.56 -15.16 -4.87
N GLU A 227 26.40 -15.78 -4.04
CA GLU A 227 26.03 -16.89 -3.17
C GLU A 227 24.92 -16.48 -2.18
N ASP A 228 25.10 -15.34 -1.50
CA ASP A 228 24.11 -14.81 -0.55
C ASP A 228 22.80 -14.42 -1.25
N PHE A 229 22.92 -13.82 -2.44
CA PHE A 229 21.76 -13.42 -3.23
C PHE A 229 20.93 -14.63 -3.67
N TYR A 230 21.56 -15.65 -4.23
CA TYR A 230 20.85 -16.86 -4.68
C TYR A 230 20.33 -17.69 -3.49
N SER A 231 21.03 -17.75 -2.36
CA SER A 231 20.57 -18.38 -1.13
C SER A 231 19.25 -17.69 -0.61
N LEU A 232 19.21 -16.36 -0.66
CA LEU A 232 18.01 -15.63 -0.28
C LEU A 232 16.86 -15.85 -1.28
N LEU A 233 17.14 -15.89 -2.58
CA LEU A 233 16.16 -16.24 -3.62
C LEU A 233 15.55 -17.63 -3.41
N GLU A 234 16.38 -18.65 -3.13
CA GLU A 234 15.89 -20.00 -2.83
C GLU A 234 15.02 -20.03 -1.58
N THR A 235 15.42 -19.32 -0.53
CA THR A 235 14.63 -19.19 0.70
C THR A 235 13.25 -18.62 0.40
N LEU A 236 13.19 -17.50 -0.36
CA LEU A 236 11.95 -16.88 -0.77
C LEU A 236 11.11 -17.76 -1.71
N GLY A 237 11.75 -18.58 -2.53
CA GLY A 237 11.07 -19.50 -3.44
C GLY A 237 10.42 -20.70 -2.75
N ARG A 238 10.84 -21.02 -1.52
CA ARG A 238 10.25 -22.09 -0.69
C ARG A 238 9.10 -21.59 0.20
N ASP A 239 8.93 -20.24 0.31
CA ASP A 239 7.84 -19.67 1.09
C ASP A 239 6.49 -19.94 0.41
N GLU A 240 5.45 -20.16 1.19
CA GLU A 240 4.07 -20.31 0.68
C GLU A 240 3.60 -19.05 -0.07
N LYS A 241 4.15 -17.89 0.28
CA LYS A 241 3.83 -16.61 -0.33
C LYS A 241 4.95 -16.13 -1.21
N LEU A 242 4.68 -16.10 -2.51
CA LEU A 242 5.59 -15.54 -3.52
C LEU A 242 5.40 -14.02 -3.64
N PHE A 243 6.48 -13.33 -4.03
CA PHE A 243 6.50 -11.87 -4.13
C PHE A 243 6.91 -11.41 -5.54
N PRO A 244 6.10 -10.57 -6.20
CA PRO A 244 6.41 -10.06 -7.55
C PRO A 244 7.75 -9.34 -7.64
N ILE A 245 8.15 -8.59 -6.60
CA ILE A 245 9.45 -7.91 -6.60
C ILE A 245 10.63 -8.89 -6.65
N ALA A 246 10.55 -10.01 -5.93
CA ALA A 246 11.59 -11.04 -5.99
C ALA A 246 11.64 -11.70 -7.37
N ALA A 247 10.48 -11.87 -8.03
CA ALA A 247 10.40 -12.39 -9.39
C ALA A 247 11.04 -11.45 -10.41
N SER A 248 10.75 -10.14 -10.30
CA SER A 248 11.34 -9.12 -11.16
C SER A 248 12.86 -9.07 -11.03
N VAL A 249 13.35 -9.02 -9.77
CA VAL A 249 14.79 -9.03 -9.48
C VAL A 249 15.46 -10.30 -9.99
N SER A 250 14.84 -11.48 -9.79
CA SER A 250 15.38 -12.76 -10.24
C SER A 250 15.45 -12.86 -11.76
N ALA A 251 14.41 -12.40 -12.47
CA ALA A 251 14.40 -12.40 -13.94
C ALA A 251 15.48 -11.48 -14.52
N HIS A 252 15.62 -10.28 -13.97
CA HIS A 252 16.64 -9.32 -14.41
C HIS A 252 18.06 -9.80 -14.07
N ALA A 253 18.27 -10.37 -12.86
CA ALA A 253 19.55 -10.93 -12.45
C ALA A 253 19.97 -12.14 -13.32
N ALA A 254 19.02 -12.95 -13.75
CA ALA A 254 19.27 -14.09 -14.63
C ALA A 254 19.94 -13.65 -15.95
N VAL A 255 19.46 -12.55 -16.54
CA VAL A 255 20.08 -11.95 -17.75
C VAL A 255 21.44 -11.33 -17.41
N ARG A 256 21.50 -10.51 -16.37
CA ARG A 256 22.73 -9.79 -15.98
C ARG A 256 23.90 -10.71 -15.71
N TYR A 257 23.65 -11.82 -15.02
CA TYR A 257 24.71 -12.74 -14.58
C TYR A 257 24.78 -13.99 -15.45
N SER A 258 23.98 -14.11 -16.52
CA SER A 258 23.86 -15.29 -17.38
C SER A 258 23.62 -16.58 -16.58
N MET A 259 22.74 -16.50 -15.61
CA MET A 259 22.37 -17.57 -14.69
C MET A 259 20.90 -17.97 -14.89
N PRO A 260 20.47 -19.20 -14.54
CA PRO A 260 19.06 -19.55 -14.58
C PRO A 260 18.22 -18.68 -13.64
N ASN A 261 16.96 -18.40 -14.01
CA ASN A 261 15.98 -17.78 -13.12
C ASN A 261 15.38 -18.83 -12.15
N PRO A 262 15.83 -18.91 -10.88
CA PRO A 262 15.37 -19.97 -9.96
C PRO A 262 14.05 -19.65 -9.30
N TYR A 263 13.61 -18.39 -9.30
CA TYR A 263 12.44 -17.98 -8.53
C TYR A 263 11.13 -18.51 -9.16
N PRO A 264 10.30 -19.25 -8.39
CA PRO A 264 9.23 -20.05 -8.99
C PRO A 264 7.98 -19.26 -9.40
N PHE A 265 7.90 -17.94 -9.13
CA PHE A 265 6.70 -17.14 -9.42
C PHE A 265 6.36 -17.13 -10.91
N CYS A 266 7.32 -16.69 -11.72
CA CYS A 266 7.16 -16.56 -13.17
C CYS A 266 8.54 -16.53 -13.82
N LYS A 267 9.00 -17.66 -14.37
CA LYS A 267 10.35 -17.77 -14.92
C LYS A 267 10.53 -17.06 -16.24
N GLU A 268 9.49 -17.08 -17.07
CA GLU A 268 9.44 -16.44 -18.38
C GLU A 268 8.24 -15.47 -18.43
N PRO A 269 8.36 -14.27 -17.87
CA PRO A 269 7.22 -13.39 -17.64
C PRO A 269 6.51 -12.92 -18.91
N PHE A 270 7.21 -12.79 -20.05
CA PHE A 270 6.58 -12.44 -21.33
C PHE A 270 5.59 -13.50 -21.81
N GLY A 271 5.85 -14.77 -21.57
CA GLY A 271 4.96 -15.88 -21.91
C GLY A 271 3.63 -15.89 -21.14
N PHE A 272 3.43 -14.96 -20.21
CA PHE A 272 2.20 -14.77 -19.43
C PHE A 272 1.46 -13.47 -19.77
N ILE A 273 1.91 -12.75 -20.81
CA ILE A 273 1.15 -11.61 -21.34
C ILE A 273 -0.02 -12.16 -22.17
N LYS A 274 -1.25 -11.76 -21.83
CA LYS A 274 -2.45 -12.19 -22.57
C LYS A 274 -3.33 -10.99 -22.85
N LYS A 275 -3.64 -10.83 -24.14
CA LYS A 275 -4.60 -9.85 -24.62
C LYS A 275 -5.97 -10.50 -24.82
N PHE A 276 -7.02 -9.82 -24.37
CA PHE A 276 -8.42 -10.17 -24.58
C PHE A 276 -9.11 -9.02 -25.32
N ASN A 277 -10.02 -9.33 -26.21
CA ASN A 277 -11.00 -8.38 -26.73
C ASN A 277 -12.24 -8.46 -25.85
N LEU A 278 -12.55 -7.42 -25.09
CA LEU A 278 -13.72 -7.43 -24.20
C LEU A 278 -15.04 -7.33 -24.96
N TYR A 279 -15.05 -6.85 -26.21
CA TYR A 279 -16.27 -6.86 -27.03
C TYR A 279 -16.75 -8.29 -27.38
N ASP A 280 -15.91 -9.33 -27.15
CA ASP A 280 -16.34 -10.72 -27.24
C ASP A 280 -17.23 -11.13 -26.04
N HIS A 281 -17.30 -10.31 -24.99
CA HIS A 281 -18.20 -10.54 -23.85
C HIS A 281 -19.54 -9.86 -24.10
N LYS A 282 -20.64 -10.61 -23.99
CA LYS A 282 -22.01 -10.16 -24.33
C LYS A 282 -22.45 -8.86 -23.66
N ASP A 283 -21.95 -8.57 -22.45
CA ASP A 283 -22.34 -7.42 -21.65
C ASP A 283 -21.37 -6.23 -21.80
N PHE A 284 -20.26 -6.39 -22.54
CA PHE A 284 -19.32 -5.31 -22.78
C PHE A 284 -19.62 -4.58 -24.10
N ASN A 285 -19.85 -3.29 -24.01
CA ASN A 285 -20.16 -2.43 -25.16
C ASN A 285 -19.86 -0.95 -24.85
N ASP A 286 -19.95 -0.09 -25.86
CA ASP A 286 -19.70 1.35 -25.71
C ASP A 286 -20.61 2.05 -24.72
N ASN A 287 -21.85 1.58 -24.55
CA ASN A 287 -22.75 2.13 -23.55
C ASN A 287 -22.26 1.84 -22.13
N LEU A 288 -21.76 0.64 -21.86
CA LEU A 288 -21.14 0.34 -20.57
C LEU A 288 -19.91 1.20 -20.31
N ILE A 289 -19.02 1.37 -21.31
CA ILE A 289 -17.84 2.23 -21.20
C ILE A 289 -18.25 3.67 -20.85
N ASN A 290 -19.21 4.23 -21.55
CA ASN A 290 -19.66 5.61 -21.35
C ASN A 290 -20.27 5.78 -19.95
N ARG A 291 -21.18 4.89 -19.53
CA ARG A 291 -21.78 4.92 -18.19
C ARG A 291 -20.70 4.80 -17.10
N PHE A 292 -19.72 3.91 -17.27
CA PHE A 292 -18.63 3.75 -16.31
C PHE A 292 -17.82 5.04 -16.16
N LEU A 293 -17.46 5.69 -17.26
CA LEU A 293 -16.72 6.95 -17.23
C LEU A 293 -17.55 8.08 -16.60
N GLU A 294 -18.84 8.19 -16.92
CA GLU A 294 -19.76 9.16 -16.31
C GLU A 294 -19.91 8.94 -14.80
N ASP A 295 -20.08 7.70 -14.37
CA ASP A 295 -20.20 7.35 -12.94
C ASP A 295 -18.92 7.69 -12.16
N VAL A 296 -17.74 7.46 -12.75
CA VAL A 296 -16.45 7.84 -12.15
C VAL A 296 -16.32 9.37 -12.06
N ASP A 297 -16.66 10.09 -13.12
CA ASP A 297 -16.60 11.56 -13.14
C ASP A 297 -17.57 12.18 -12.12
N ASN A 298 -18.80 11.67 -12.03
CA ASN A 298 -19.81 12.11 -11.07
C ASN A 298 -19.45 11.77 -9.60
N SER A 299 -18.58 10.81 -9.36
CA SER A 299 -18.14 10.41 -8.02
C SER A 299 -17.16 11.40 -7.39
N ASN A 300 -16.78 12.47 -8.08
CA ASN A 300 -15.86 13.52 -7.62
C ASN A 300 -14.55 12.96 -7.03
N ILE A 301 -14.01 11.90 -7.66
CA ILE A 301 -12.76 11.28 -7.23
C ILE A 301 -11.60 12.22 -7.58
N THR A 302 -10.73 12.45 -6.60
CA THR A 302 -9.54 13.27 -6.81
C THR A 302 -8.64 12.66 -7.87
N GLN A 303 -8.28 13.46 -8.87
CA GLN A 303 -7.26 13.12 -9.85
C GLN A 303 -5.94 13.77 -9.48
N ARG A 304 -4.84 13.08 -9.69
CA ARG A 304 -3.49 13.57 -9.39
C ARG A 304 -2.48 13.17 -10.47
N GLY A 305 -1.48 14.03 -10.67
CA GLY A 305 -0.25 13.63 -11.34
C GLY A 305 0.57 12.69 -10.47
N GLN A 306 1.43 11.91 -11.08
CA GLN A 306 2.44 11.11 -10.40
C GLN A 306 3.78 11.23 -11.14
N SER A 307 4.89 10.94 -10.45
CA SER A 307 6.24 11.14 -10.99
C SER A 307 6.54 10.33 -12.26
N LEU A 308 5.88 9.19 -12.43
CA LEU A 308 6.05 8.31 -13.61
C LEU A 308 5.16 8.71 -14.79
N LEU A 309 4.16 9.57 -14.57
CA LEU A 309 3.14 9.94 -15.54
C LEU A 309 3.42 11.32 -16.12
N LYS A 310 3.76 11.39 -17.40
CA LYS A 310 3.96 12.63 -18.15
C LYS A 310 2.67 13.00 -18.89
N ASN A 311 2.28 14.27 -18.82
CA ASN A 311 1.06 14.80 -19.45
C ASN A 311 -0.18 13.95 -19.18
N GLY A 312 -0.38 13.54 -17.94
CA GLY A 312 -1.51 12.70 -17.58
C GLY A 312 -1.93 12.86 -16.13
N LEU A 313 -3.09 12.33 -15.81
CA LEU A 313 -3.68 12.27 -14.48
C LEU A 313 -4.15 10.86 -14.18
N GLN A 314 -4.12 10.47 -12.91
CA GLN A 314 -4.77 9.25 -12.46
C GLN A 314 -5.72 9.53 -11.29
N THR A 315 -6.78 8.72 -11.21
CA THR A 315 -7.68 8.75 -10.06
C THR A 315 -7.01 8.23 -8.79
N SER A 316 -7.41 8.76 -7.64
CA SER A 316 -6.99 8.28 -6.33
C SER A 316 -7.95 7.21 -5.82
N GLY A 317 -7.45 6.27 -5.02
CA GLY A 317 -8.27 5.23 -4.39
C GLY A 317 -8.59 4.05 -5.31
N ASN A 318 -9.51 3.21 -4.84
CA ASN A 318 -9.95 2.02 -5.56
C ASN A 318 -11.33 2.24 -6.16
N LEU A 319 -11.42 2.34 -7.50
CA LEU A 319 -12.66 2.58 -8.22
C LEU A 319 -13.69 1.45 -8.05
N PHE A 320 -13.25 0.23 -7.82
CA PHE A 320 -14.15 -0.92 -7.65
C PHE A 320 -14.93 -0.91 -6.32
N LEU A 321 -14.68 0.08 -5.45
CA LEU A 321 -15.47 0.32 -4.24
C LEU A 321 -16.65 1.27 -4.46
N LEU A 322 -16.80 1.83 -5.66
CA LEU A 322 -17.94 2.67 -6.01
C LEU A 322 -19.21 1.82 -6.16
N GLU A 323 -20.32 2.29 -5.57
CA GLU A 323 -21.59 1.56 -5.58
C GLU A 323 -22.43 1.85 -6.83
N HIS A 324 -21.80 1.90 -8.03
CA HIS A 324 -22.49 2.09 -9.29
C HIS A 324 -22.67 0.77 -10.04
N GLU A 325 -23.78 0.64 -10.76
CA GLU A 325 -24.10 -0.57 -11.52
C GLU A 325 -23.07 -0.82 -12.65
N SER A 326 -22.59 0.24 -13.31
CA SER A 326 -21.56 0.14 -14.35
C SER A 326 -20.25 -0.43 -13.79
N VAL A 327 -19.90 -0.07 -12.55
CA VAL A 327 -18.70 -0.59 -11.87
C VAL A 327 -18.86 -2.07 -11.55
N LYS A 328 -20.03 -2.50 -11.06
CA LYS A 328 -20.32 -3.91 -10.78
C LYS A 328 -20.24 -4.75 -12.04
N GLN A 329 -20.87 -4.30 -13.14
CA GLN A 329 -20.81 -4.96 -14.44
C GLN A 329 -19.37 -5.07 -14.96
N MET A 330 -18.56 -4.00 -14.83
CA MET A 330 -17.15 -4.04 -15.22
C MET A 330 -16.36 -5.07 -14.38
N VAL A 331 -16.60 -5.14 -13.07
CA VAL A 331 -15.96 -6.14 -12.20
C VAL A 331 -16.35 -7.56 -12.60
N GLU A 332 -17.62 -7.83 -12.91
CA GLU A 332 -18.07 -9.17 -13.36
C GLU A 332 -17.37 -9.60 -14.66
N ILE A 333 -17.22 -8.69 -15.62
CA ILE A 333 -16.50 -8.95 -16.86
C ILE A 333 -15.01 -9.23 -16.57
N ILE A 334 -14.38 -8.42 -15.70
CA ILE A 334 -12.99 -8.62 -15.27
C ILE A 334 -12.82 -9.99 -14.64
N GLU A 335 -13.68 -10.38 -13.69
CA GLU A 335 -13.59 -11.69 -13.01
C GLU A 335 -13.75 -12.85 -13.99
N SER A 336 -14.64 -12.71 -14.98
CA SER A 336 -14.78 -13.70 -16.07
C SER A 336 -13.48 -13.86 -16.87
N LYS A 337 -12.81 -12.73 -17.20
CA LYS A 337 -11.54 -12.77 -17.95
C LYS A 337 -10.35 -13.25 -17.10
N LEU A 338 -10.35 -13.00 -15.80
CA LEU A 338 -9.38 -13.59 -14.88
C LEU A 338 -9.53 -15.12 -14.78
N ALA A 339 -10.77 -15.62 -14.77
CA ALA A 339 -11.03 -17.05 -14.84
C ALA A 339 -10.53 -17.67 -16.16
N GLU A 340 -10.78 -17.01 -17.30
CA GLU A 340 -10.26 -17.41 -18.61
C GLU A 340 -8.73 -17.38 -18.66
N TYR A 341 -8.09 -16.35 -18.06
CA TYR A 341 -6.63 -16.26 -17.94
C TYR A 341 -6.06 -17.47 -17.19
N ARG A 342 -6.63 -17.81 -16.03
CA ARG A 342 -6.17 -18.94 -15.22
C ARG A 342 -6.34 -20.28 -15.96
N SER A 343 -7.46 -20.49 -16.62
CA SER A 343 -7.72 -21.69 -17.42
C SER A 343 -6.75 -21.81 -18.58
N PHE A 344 -6.45 -20.72 -19.27
CA PHE A 344 -5.51 -20.70 -20.39
C PHE A 344 -4.10 -21.16 -19.98
N TYR A 345 -3.66 -20.78 -18.77
CA TYR A 345 -2.34 -21.12 -18.23
C TYR A 345 -2.33 -22.28 -17.25
N GLU A 346 -3.44 -23.02 -17.09
CA GLU A 346 -3.58 -24.06 -16.05
C GLU A 346 -2.51 -25.15 -16.10
N ASN A 347 -1.95 -25.44 -17.28
CA ASN A 347 -0.90 -26.45 -17.49
C ASN A 347 0.52 -25.94 -17.23
N ARG A 348 0.70 -24.63 -16.98
CA ARG A 348 2.00 -24.05 -16.60
C ARG A 348 2.31 -24.38 -15.14
N ASN A 349 3.60 -24.62 -14.85
CA ASN A 349 4.06 -24.95 -13.50
C ASN A 349 4.52 -23.74 -12.67
N ASP A 350 4.39 -22.54 -13.21
CA ASP A 350 4.80 -21.31 -12.55
C ASP A 350 3.86 -20.97 -11.38
N GLY A 351 4.45 -20.42 -10.32
CA GLY A 351 3.72 -20.03 -9.11
C GLY A 351 2.63 -19.00 -9.35
N LEU A 352 2.79 -18.14 -10.38
CA LEU A 352 1.75 -17.20 -10.80
C LEU A 352 0.38 -17.87 -10.98
N VAL A 353 0.36 -19.11 -11.50
CA VAL A 353 -0.86 -19.88 -11.74
C VAL A 353 -1.12 -20.89 -10.62
N LYS A 354 -0.11 -21.69 -10.25
CA LYS A 354 -0.25 -22.78 -9.26
C LYS A 354 -0.52 -22.27 -7.84
N SER A 355 0.05 -21.10 -7.50
CA SER A 355 -0.13 -20.45 -6.20
C SER A 355 -1.08 -19.25 -6.27
N TRP A 356 -2.04 -19.27 -7.22
CA TRP A 356 -3.03 -18.21 -7.33
C TRP A 356 -3.70 -17.93 -5.98
N PRO A 357 -3.79 -16.67 -5.53
CA PRO A 357 -4.31 -16.34 -4.22
C PRO A 357 -5.75 -16.81 -4.05
N LYS A 358 -6.01 -17.59 -2.98
CA LYS A 358 -7.36 -18.08 -2.64
C LYS A 358 -8.35 -16.95 -2.33
N ARG A 359 -7.84 -15.86 -1.78
CA ARG A 359 -8.57 -14.62 -1.52
C ARG A 359 -7.76 -13.47 -2.08
N TYR A 360 -8.42 -12.60 -2.81
CA TYR A 360 -7.84 -11.38 -3.35
C TYR A 360 -8.89 -10.28 -3.43
N ARG A 361 -8.43 -9.08 -3.62
CA ARG A 361 -9.26 -7.93 -4.00
C ARG A 361 -8.77 -7.36 -5.31
N LEU A 362 -9.67 -6.80 -6.08
CA LEU A 362 -9.33 -5.97 -7.23
C LEU A 362 -9.10 -4.55 -6.73
N PHE A 363 -8.02 -3.94 -7.21
CA PHE A 363 -7.71 -2.54 -6.94
C PHE A 363 -7.51 -1.81 -8.27
N GLY A 364 -8.45 -0.94 -8.63
CA GLY A 364 -8.51 -0.30 -9.94
C GLY A 364 -8.48 1.22 -9.87
N TRP A 365 -7.85 1.83 -10.88
CA TRP A 365 -7.79 3.27 -11.08
C TRP A 365 -7.82 3.63 -12.57
N LEU A 366 -8.33 4.82 -12.91
CA LEU A 366 -8.24 5.37 -14.27
C LEU A 366 -6.93 6.14 -14.45
N ILE A 367 -6.34 5.97 -15.63
CA ILE A 367 -5.21 6.75 -16.12
C ILE A 367 -5.65 7.45 -17.40
N GLN A 368 -5.60 8.78 -17.41
CA GLN A 368 -5.83 9.61 -18.57
C GLN A 368 -4.52 10.25 -19.01
N ILE A 369 -4.10 10.00 -20.24
CA ILE A 369 -2.87 10.52 -20.83
C ILE A 369 -3.23 11.37 -22.04
N LYS A 370 -2.75 12.61 -22.06
CA LYS A 370 -2.90 13.55 -23.17
C LYS A 370 -1.79 13.37 -24.22
N SER A 371 -1.96 14.01 -25.36
CA SER A 371 -0.95 14.04 -26.43
C SER A 371 0.45 14.38 -25.94
N GLY A 372 1.45 13.67 -26.42
CA GLY A 372 2.85 13.79 -25.97
C GLY A 372 3.12 13.21 -24.60
N GLY A 373 2.10 12.62 -23.96
CA GLY A 373 2.23 11.99 -22.66
C GLY A 373 2.68 10.53 -22.73
N SER A 374 3.09 10.01 -21.59
CA SER A 374 3.52 8.63 -21.42
C SER A 374 3.50 8.22 -19.96
N LEU A 375 3.53 6.92 -19.71
CA LEU A 375 3.79 6.35 -18.41
C LEU A 375 5.14 5.63 -18.49
N SER A 376 6.09 6.03 -17.64
CA SER A 376 7.44 5.46 -17.60
C SER A 376 7.41 4.00 -17.16
N SER A 377 8.47 3.24 -17.52
CA SER A 377 8.62 1.84 -17.16
C SER A 377 8.58 1.63 -15.64
N HIS A 378 7.68 0.77 -15.18
CA HIS A 378 7.48 0.44 -13.78
C HIS A 378 6.82 -0.93 -13.63
N MET A 379 6.85 -1.47 -12.41
CA MET A 379 6.18 -2.71 -12.02
C MET A 379 5.35 -2.49 -10.75
N HIS A 380 4.46 -3.42 -10.43
CA HIS A 380 3.59 -3.31 -9.26
C HIS A 380 4.00 -4.30 -8.16
N ASN A 381 4.53 -3.78 -7.05
CA ASN A 381 5.06 -4.59 -5.95
C ASN A 381 3.97 -5.34 -5.15
N GLU A 382 2.74 -4.85 -5.16
CA GLU A 382 1.62 -5.37 -4.36
C GLU A 382 0.71 -6.30 -5.16
N GLY A 383 0.67 -6.13 -6.47
CA GLY A 383 -0.17 -6.92 -7.37
C GLY A 383 0.38 -8.32 -7.58
N TRP A 384 -0.52 -9.29 -7.77
CA TRP A 384 -0.18 -10.63 -8.25
C TRP A 384 -0.20 -10.67 -9.76
N LEU A 385 -1.27 -10.18 -10.34
CA LEU A 385 -1.47 -9.94 -11.76
C LEU A 385 -1.90 -8.50 -11.95
N SER A 386 -1.33 -7.81 -12.92
CA SER A 386 -1.72 -6.48 -13.35
C SER A 386 -2.44 -6.55 -14.68
N SER A 387 -3.38 -5.64 -14.89
CA SER A 387 -4.13 -5.56 -16.15
C SER A 387 -4.47 -4.13 -16.51
N SER A 388 -4.64 -3.90 -17.80
CA SER A 388 -5.03 -2.61 -18.36
C SER A 388 -6.16 -2.80 -19.37
N ILE A 389 -7.30 -2.11 -19.16
CA ILE A 389 -8.45 -2.07 -20.09
C ILE A 389 -8.46 -0.72 -20.78
N TYR A 390 -8.49 -0.72 -22.11
CA TYR A 390 -8.40 0.50 -22.93
C TYR A 390 -9.80 1.03 -23.27
N LEU A 391 -10.27 2.00 -22.47
CA LEU A 391 -11.62 2.58 -22.61
C LEU A 391 -11.69 3.65 -23.70
N LYS A 392 -10.61 4.42 -23.88
CA LYS A 392 -10.43 5.33 -25.02
C LYS A 392 -9.02 5.14 -25.59
N ARG A 393 -8.94 5.04 -26.89
CA ARG A 393 -7.71 4.81 -27.62
C ARG A 393 -7.59 5.86 -28.73
N PRO A 394 -6.59 6.76 -28.68
CA PRO A 394 -6.37 7.74 -29.72
C PRO A 394 -5.93 7.08 -31.03
N ASN A 395 -6.24 7.72 -32.16
CA ASN A 395 -5.77 7.29 -33.45
C ASN A 395 -4.24 7.32 -33.53
N LYS A 396 -3.64 6.25 -34.05
CA LYS A 396 -2.20 6.16 -34.28
C LYS A 396 -1.77 7.05 -35.44
N LYS A 397 -0.75 7.86 -35.23
CA LYS A 397 -0.02 8.58 -36.29
C LYS A 397 1.24 7.83 -36.71
N LYS A 398 1.82 7.06 -35.78
CA LYS A 398 2.95 6.16 -36.03
C LYS A 398 2.63 4.78 -35.52
N GLU A 399 3.36 3.80 -36.03
CA GLU A 399 3.31 2.44 -35.49
C GLU A 399 3.58 2.46 -33.98
N HIS A 400 2.78 1.73 -33.23
CA HIS A 400 2.86 1.61 -31.75
C HIS A 400 2.52 2.88 -30.95
N ASP A 401 2.08 3.98 -31.55
CA ASP A 401 1.64 5.16 -30.80
C ASP A 401 0.61 4.78 -29.74
N GLY A 402 0.91 5.04 -28.46
CA GLY A 402 0.06 4.78 -27.29
C GLY A 402 -0.14 3.31 -26.93
N ASP A 403 0.61 2.39 -27.53
CA ASP A 403 0.61 0.97 -27.18
C ASP A 403 1.26 0.72 -25.81
N ILE A 404 1.14 -0.49 -25.30
CA ILE A 404 1.81 -0.92 -24.08
C ILE A 404 3.09 -1.68 -24.45
N ALA A 405 4.20 -1.29 -23.83
CA ALA A 405 5.48 -1.96 -23.99
C ALA A 405 5.91 -2.62 -22.69
N PHE A 406 6.44 -3.83 -22.79
CA PHE A 406 6.94 -4.65 -21.69
C PHE A 406 8.44 -4.84 -21.80
N CYS A 407 9.14 -4.90 -20.66
CA CYS A 407 10.56 -5.20 -20.60
C CYS A 407 10.93 -5.80 -19.23
N LEU A 408 12.14 -6.36 -19.13
CA LEU A 408 12.71 -6.78 -17.84
C LEU A 408 13.44 -5.66 -17.13
N ASP A 409 13.76 -4.58 -17.85
CA ASP A 409 14.54 -3.45 -17.37
C ASP A 409 13.66 -2.25 -17.04
N GLY A 410 13.89 -1.62 -15.89
CA GLY A 410 13.12 -0.45 -15.48
C GLY A 410 13.39 0.00 -14.05
N GLY A 411 12.77 1.10 -13.68
CA GLY A 411 12.93 1.65 -12.33
C GLY A 411 14.37 2.06 -12.03
N ASN A 412 14.94 1.48 -10.97
CA ASN A 412 16.34 1.70 -10.57
C ASN A 412 17.25 0.49 -10.88
N PHE A 413 16.79 -0.47 -11.68
CA PHE A 413 17.58 -1.64 -12.01
C PHE A 413 18.82 -1.22 -12.84
N PRO A 414 19.97 -1.90 -12.68
CA PRO A 414 21.15 -1.61 -13.47
C PRO A 414 20.89 -1.82 -14.95
N GLU A 415 21.36 -0.90 -15.79
CA GLU A 415 21.22 -1.03 -17.24
C GLU A 415 21.95 -2.27 -17.78
N ILE A 416 21.30 -3.02 -18.64
CA ILE A 416 21.83 -4.17 -19.35
C ILE A 416 21.64 -3.94 -20.85
N HIS A 417 22.74 -3.82 -21.61
CA HIS A 417 22.70 -3.54 -23.04
C HIS A 417 21.80 -4.52 -23.82
N GLN A 418 21.81 -5.79 -23.45
CA GLN A 418 20.97 -6.81 -24.09
C GLN A 418 19.48 -6.56 -23.90
N LEU A 419 19.05 -5.99 -22.75
CA LEU A 419 17.66 -5.70 -22.46
C LEU A 419 17.17 -4.38 -23.04
N GLN A 420 18.05 -3.45 -23.43
CA GLN A 420 17.65 -2.16 -23.99
C GLN A 420 16.89 -2.30 -25.32
N SER A 421 17.15 -3.35 -26.09
CA SER A 421 16.49 -3.67 -27.36
C SER A 421 15.36 -4.68 -27.23
N GLU A 422 15.23 -5.39 -26.10
CA GLU A 422 14.23 -6.44 -25.88
C GLU A 422 12.97 -5.85 -25.23
N LYS A 423 12.15 -5.18 -26.05
CA LYS A 423 10.81 -4.74 -25.63
C LYS A 423 9.78 -5.50 -26.41
N GLU A 424 8.84 -6.12 -25.70
CA GLU A 424 7.63 -6.66 -26.31
C GLU A 424 6.55 -5.58 -26.31
N ILE A 425 6.11 -5.18 -27.50
CA ILE A 425 5.08 -4.16 -27.67
C ILE A 425 3.81 -4.86 -28.11
N ILE A 426 2.75 -4.68 -27.34
CA ILE A 426 1.42 -5.21 -27.67
C ILE A 426 0.59 -4.10 -28.29
N ASP A 427 0.22 -4.32 -29.55
CA ASP A 427 -0.75 -3.50 -30.26
C ASP A 427 -2.12 -3.58 -29.58
N ILE A 428 -2.67 -2.42 -29.22
CA ILE A 428 -3.93 -2.34 -28.49
C ILE A 428 -5.00 -1.57 -29.26
N SER A 429 -6.24 -1.96 -29.01
CA SER A 429 -7.45 -1.31 -29.52
C SER A 429 -8.37 -0.93 -28.33
N LYS A 430 -9.34 -0.04 -28.60
CA LYS A 430 -10.42 0.22 -27.65
C LYS A 430 -11.15 -1.08 -27.33
N GLY A 431 -11.39 -1.32 -26.04
CA GLY A 431 -12.02 -2.55 -25.54
C GLY A 431 -11.06 -3.71 -25.32
N ASP A 432 -9.77 -3.57 -25.66
CA ASP A 432 -8.79 -4.59 -25.29
C ASP A 432 -8.50 -4.55 -23.78
N MET A 433 -8.26 -5.73 -23.20
CA MET A 433 -7.70 -5.92 -21.88
C MET A 433 -6.39 -6.70 -22.03
N VAL A 434 -5.31 -6.15 -21.51
CA VAL A 434 -4.00 -6.82 -21.46
C VAL A 434 -3.68 -7.17 -20.02
N SER A 435 -3.50 -8.47 -19.73
CA SER A 435 -3.13 -8.99 -18.41
C SER A 435 -1.71 -9.55 -18.43
N PHE A 436 -0.95 -9.30 -17.38
CA PHE A 436 0.45 -9.67 -17.28
C PHE A 436 0.91 -9.81 -15.82
N PRO A 437 2.00 -10.57 -15.55
CA PRO A 437 2.54 -10.68 -14.19
C PRO A 437 2.90 -9.30 -13.62
N SER A 438 2.49 -8.99 -12.41
CA SER A 438 2.81 -7.70 -11.78
C SER A 438 4.33 -7.47 -11.61
N SER A 439 5.13 -8.54 -11.70
CA SER A 439 6.59 -8.49 -11.70
C SER A 439 7.22 -7.97 -12.98
N LEU A 440 6.43 -7.84 -14.07
CA LEU A 440 6.93 -7.41 -15.37
C LEU A 440 6.86 -5.89 -15.49
N PHE A 441 7.98 -5.28 -15.86
CA PHE A 441 8.02 -3.85 -16.14
C PHE A 441 7.20 -3.53 -17.39
N HIS A 442 6.44 -2.45 -17.31
CA HIS A 442 5.60 -1.99 -18.41
C HIS A 442 5.55 -0.46 -18.50
N SER A 443 5.30 0.03 -19.69
CA SER A 443 5.27 1.45 -20.01
C SER A 443 4.25 1.75 -21.11
N THR A 444 3.86 3.02 -21.27
CA THR A 444 3.10 3.49 -22.43
C THR A 444 4.03 4.05 -23.48
N VAL A 445 3.96 3.56 -24.70
CA VAL A 445 4.66 4.17 -25.84
C VAL A 445 4.10 5.59 -26.04
N PRO A 446 4.94 6.64 -26.06
CA PRO A 446 4.49 8.01 -26.30
C PRO A 446 3.69 8.12 -27.60
N PHE A 447 2.69 8.98 -27.62
CA PHE A 447 1.82 9.17 -28.78
C PHE A 447 1.52 10.65 -29.02
N SER A 448 1.10 10.97 -30.25
CA SER A 448 0.66 12.30 -30.63
C SER A 448 -0.73 12.22 -31.27
N SER A 449 -1.75 12.76 -30.61
CA SER A 449 -3.14 12.72 -31.05
C SER A 449 -3.90 13.91 -30.45
N ASP A 450 -5.02 14.27 -31.04
CA ASP A 450 -5.94 15.26 -30.49
C ASP A 450 -6.92 14.62 -29.46
N GLU A 451 -6.87 13.30 -29.32
CA GLU A 451 -7.69 12.52 -28.40
C GLU A 451 -6.86 12.00 -27.24
N ASP A 452 -7.48 11.92 -26.05
CA ASP A 452 -6.87 11.37 -24.85
C ASP A 452 -6.90 9.83 -24.88
N ARG A 453 -5.87 9.22 -24.32
CA ARG A 453 -5.85 7.80 -23.98
C ARG A 453 -6.40 7.62 -22.57
N VAL A 454 -7.46 6.81 -22.42
CA VAL A 454 -8.07 6.50 -21.10
C VAL A 454 -8.00 4.99 -20.86
N THR A 455 -7.39 4.63 -19.77
CA THR A 455 -7.15 3.23 -19.37
C THR A 455 -7.66 2.98 -17.96
N LEU A 456 -8.45 1.93 -17.77
CA LEU A 456 -8.73 1.37 -16.47
C LEU A 456 -7.63 0.35 -16.16
N ALA A 457 -6.69 0.74 -15.31
CA ALA A 457 -5.65 -0.15 -14.81
C ALA A 457 -6.12 -0.78 -13.50
N PHE A 458 -5.73 -2.04 -13.26
CA PHE A 458 -6.04 -2.70 -12.01
C PHE A 458 -5.04 -3.81 -11.66
N ASP A 459 -4.97 -4.11 -10.36
CA ASP A 459 -4.21 -5.21 -9.80
C ASP A 459 -5.11 -6.23 -9.11
N VAL A 460 -4.76 -7.49 -9.24
CA VAL A 460 -5.21 -8.58 -8.37
C VAL A 460 -4.30 -8.58 -7.14
N ILE A 461 -4.80 -8.15 -5.99
CA ILE A 461 -4.01 -8.03 -4.75
C ILE A 461 -4.39 -9.16 -3.79
N PRO A 462 -3.46 -10.06 -3.41
CA PRO A 462 -3.69 -11.09 -2.41
C PRO A 462 -4.14 -10.51 -1.06
N SER A 463 -5.14 -11.15 -0.42
CA SER A 463 -5.73 -10.72 0.86
C SER A 463 -5.23 -11.56 2.04
#